data_ad15bc4631abf8bfd36ee801a0f3ea09
#
_entry.id   ad15bc4631abf8bfd36ee801a0f3ea09
#
_cell.length_a   1.000
_cell.length_b   1.000
_cell.length_c   1.000
_cell.angle_alpha   90.00
_cell.angle_beta   90.00
_cell.angle_gamma   90.00
#
_symmetry.space_group_name_H-M   'P 1'
#
loop_
_entity.id
_entity.type
_entity.pdbx_description
1 polymer ?
#
loop_
_entity_poly.entity_id
_entity_poly.type
_entity_poly.pdbx_seq_one_letter_code
_entity_poly.pdbx_strand_id
1 'polypeptide(L)'
;MEILHASDLQAGVKEAVKNGDKDAINQWMEQAQVVAEAGHLAQTHIEYLDSQQAYDYVVFNAKRQLFNEAFEARYYALEDMGNLKDEYPEAYDLFERTEALLEKRDAIIVQMAQALSGTNPPSDAALNEAKQRWLARAEGDSQSLTIDEPQSNKK
;
A
#
# COMPACT_ATOMS: atom_id res chain seq x y z
N MET A 1 -1.68 -20.68 4.29
CA MET A 1 -3.01 -21.03 4.83
C MET A 1 -4.03 -19.98 4.44
N GLU A 2 -5.13 -20.43 3.88
CA GLU A 2 -6.11 -19.51 3.29
C GLU A 2 -6.73 -18.54 4.28
N ILE A 3 -6.97 -19.00 5.51
CA ILE A 3 -7.59 -18.14 6.51
C ILE A 3 -6.77 -16.88 6.76
N LEU A 4 -5.46 -17.03 6.79
CA LEU A 4 -4.59 -15.89 7.03
C LEU A 4 -4.56 -14.91 5.86
N HIS A 5 -5.06 -15.35 4.71
CA HIS A 5 -5.11 -14.49 3.52
C HIS A 5 -6.52 -14.01 3.20
N ALA A 6 -7.49 -14.31 4.08
CA ALA A 6 -8.85 -13.82 3.86
C ALA A 6 -8.86 -12.30 3.90
N SER A 7 -9.60 -11.68 3.00
CA SER A 7 -9.59 -10.22 2.87
C SER A 7 -10.02 -9.52 4.14
N ASP A 8 -11.03 -10.05 4.81
CA ASP A 8 -11.53 -9.40 6.03
C ASP A 8 -10.48 -9.42 7.13
N LEU A 9 -9.79 -10.56 7.27
CA LEU A 9 -8.75 -10.68 8.27
C LEU A 9 -7.60 -9.73 7.97
N GLN A 10 -7.17 -9.71 6.72
CA GLN A 10 -6.06 -8.85 6.33
C GLN A 10 -6.40 -7.37 6.55
N ALA A 11 -7.60 -6.97 6.16
CA ALA A 11 -8.02 -5.59 6.33
C ALA A 11 -8.12 -5.21 7.80
N GLY A 12 -8.68 -6.11 8.63
CA GLY A 12 -8.81 -5.84 10.04
C GLY A 12 -7.47 -5.75 10.76
N VAL A 13 -6.56 -6.67 10.43
CA VAL A 13 -5.22 -6.64 11.01
C VAL A 13 -4.46 -5.40 10.57
N LYS A 14 -4.58 -5.03 9.30
CA LYS A 14 -3.91 -3.84 8.79
C LYS A 14 -4.38 -2.60 9.53
N GLU A 15 -5.67 -2.46 9.75
CA GLU A 15 -6.21 -1.32 10.46
C GLU A 15 -5.71 -1.32 11.92
N ALA A 16 -5.69 -2.48 12.56
CA ALA A 16 -5.22 -2.60 13.93
C ALA A 16 -3.74 -2.25 14.05
N VAL A 17 -2.93 -2.70 13.09
CA VAL A 17 -1.50 -2.38 13.06
C VAL A 17 -1.30 -0.88 12.89
N LYS A 18 -2.08 -0.29 11.99
CA LYS A 18 -2.00 1.14 11.73
C LYS A 18 -2.28 1.95 12.99
N ASN A 19 -3.21 1.47 13.81
CA ASN A 19 -3.60 2.15 15.04
C ASN A 19 -2.80 1.72 16.26
N GLY A 20 -1.89 0.76 16.10
CA GLY A 20 -1.10 0.25 17.22
C GLY A 20 -1.93 -0.52 18.21
N ASP A 21 -3.02 -1.13 17.79
CA ASP A 21 -3.99 -1.79 18.66
C ASP A 21 -3.75 -3.30 18.68
N LYS A 22 -2.91 -3.74 19.61
CA LYS A 22 -2.55 -5.14 19.72
C LYS A 22 -3.73 -6.02 20.12
N ASP A 23 -4.62 -5.47 20.92
CA ASP A 23 -5.80 -6.23 21.34
C ASP A 23 -6.69 -6.55 20.14
N ALA A 24 -6.83 -5.61 19.22
CA ALA A 24 -7.61 -5.84 18.02
C ALA A 24 -6.96 -6.90 17.14
N ILE A 25 -5.63 -6.92 17.06
CA ILE A 25 -4.94 -7.96 16.30
C ILE A 25 -5.25 -9.32 16.90
N ASN A 26 -5.18 -9.42 18.22
CA ASN A 26 -5.47 -10.69 18.91
C ASN A 26 -6.91 -11.12 18.67
N GLN A 27 -7.83 -10.18 18.67
CA GLN A 27 -9.23 -10.49 18.41
C GLN A 27 -9.43 -11.06 17.01
N TRP A 28 -8.74 -10.49 16.03
CA TRP A 28 -8.81 -11.02 14.66
C TRP A 28 -8.23 -12.42 14.56
N MET A 29 -7.15 -12.69 15.31
CA MET A 29 -6.56 -14.03 15.30
C MET A 29 -7.48 -15.03 15.99
N GLU A 30 -8.16 -14.64 17.06
CA GLU A 30 -9.15 -15.49 17.72
C GLU A 30 -10.30 -15.79 16.80
N GLN A 31 -10.75 -14.80 16.06
CA GLN A 31 -11.81 -14.99 15.08
C GLN A 31 -11.40 -16.00 14.02
N ALA A 32 -10.14 -15.91 13.57
CA ALA A 32 -9.63 -16.86 12.59
C ALA A 32 -9.66 -18.29 13.14
N GLN A 33 -9.34 -18.46 14.42
CA GLN A 33 -9.41 -19.77 15.03
C GLN A 33 -10.84 -20.31 15.08
N VAL A 34 -11.80 -19.45 15.40
CA VAL A 34 -13.20 -19.83 15.43
C VAL A 34 -13.66 -20.31 14.05
N VAL A 35 -13.26 -19.57 13.02
CA VAL A 35 -13.61 -19.96 11.65
C VAL A 35 -12.97 -21.29 11.28
N ALA A 36 -11.72 -21.50 11.69
CA ALA A 36 -11.01 -22.75 11.41
C ALA A 36 -11.68 -23.94 12.10
N GLU A 37 -12.11 -23.74 13.33
CA GLU A 37 -12.80 -24.79 14.07
C GLU A 37 -14.14 -25.13 13.42
N ALA A 38 -14.87 -24.10 13.04
CA ALA A 38 -16.15 -24.29 12.38
C ALA A 38 -16.00 -25.00 11.04
N GLY A 39 -14.88 -24.77 10.37
CA GLY A 39 -14.60 -25.41 9.08
C GLY A 39 -13.94 -26.78 9.21
N HIS A 40 -13.77 -27.26 10.44
CA HIS A 40 -13.16 -28.58 10.70
C HIS A 40 -11.75 -28.72 10.11
N LEU A 41 -10.96 -27.64 10.21
CA LEU A 41 -9.57 -27.72 9.77
C LEU A 41 -8.78 -28.61 10.72
N ALA A 42 -7.64 -29.09 10.22
CA ALA A 42 -6.79 -29.96 11.03
C ALA A 42 -6.34 -29.24 12.30
N GLN A 43 -6.21 -30.01 13.37
CA GLN A 43 -5.82 -29.46 14.66
C GLN A 43 -4.49 -28.71 14.59
N THR A 44 -3.56 -29.19 13.77
CA THR A 44 -2.27 -28.52 13.61
C THR A 44 -2.43 -27.12 13.05
N HIS A 45 -3.38 -26.94 12.13
CA HIS A 45 -3.64 -25.60 11.57
C HIS A 45 -4.27 -24.68 12.60
N ILE A 46 -5.18 -25.24 13.42
CA ILE A 46 -5.82 -24.44 14.45
C ILE A 46 -4.79 -23.98 15.48
N GLU A 47 -3.89 -24.89 15.87
CA GLU A 47 -2.83 -24.56 16.82
C GLU A 47 -1.88 -23.52 16.25
N TYR A 48 -1.59 -23.60 14.94
CA TYR A 48 -0.75 -22.59 14.30
C TYR A 48 -1.38 -21.21 14.42
N LEU A 49 -2.70 -21.13 14.23
CA LEU A 49 -3.38 -19.82 14.31
C LEU A 49 -3.27 -19.20 15.69
N ASP A 50 -3.05 -20.01 16.72
CA ASP A 50 -2.89 -19.53 18.09
C ASP A 50 -1.42 -19.24 18.43
N SER A 51 -0.53 -19.37 17.46
CA SER A 51 0.90 -19.26 17.74
C SER A 51 1.41 -17.84 17.55
N GLN A 52 2.55 -17.57 18.19
CA GLN A 52 3.24 -16.29 17.98
C GLN A 52 3.70 -16.15 16.52
N GLN A 53 4.04 -17.26 15.88
CA GLN A 53 4.45 -17.25 14.49
C GLN A 53 3.35 -16.72 13.58
N ALA A 54 2.11 -17.16 13.80
CA ALA A 54 1.00 -16.67 12.98
C ALA A 54 0.74 -15.19 13.24
N TYR A 55 0.81 -14.78 14.49
CA TYR A 55 0.66 -13.38 14.86
C TYR A 55 1.71 -12.54 14.15
N ASP A 56 2.97 -12.96 14.25
CA ASP A 56 4.07 -12.21 13.64
C ASP A 56 3.91 -12.15 12.12
N TYR A 57 3.45 -13.23 11.52
CA TYR A 57 3.26 -13.32 10.08
C TYR A 57 2.20 -12.30 9.61
N VAL A 58 1.06 -12.25 10.30
CA VAL A 58 0.00 -11.33 9.86
C VAL A 58 0.40 -9.88 10.08
N VAL A 59 1.14 -9.59 11.15
CA VAL A 59 1.63 -8.25 11.41
C VAL A 59 2.66 -7.85 10.36
N PHE A 60 3.57 -8.76 10.04
CA PHE A 60 4.59 -8.52 9.02
C PHE A 60 3.93 -8.19 7.68
N ASN A 61 2.96 -8.99 7.27
CA ASN A 61 2.26 -8.75 6.01
C ASN A 61 1.48 -7.44 6.04
N ALA A 62 0.83 -7.14 7.18
CA ALA A 62 0.09 -5.89 7.30
C ALA A 62 1.01 -4.69 7.14
N LYS A 63 2.19 -4.75 7.75
CA LYS A 63 3.14 -3.65 7.65
C LYS A 63 3.66 -3.47 6.24
N ARG A 64 3.88 -4.57 5.53
CA ARG A 64 4.31 -4.48 4.13
C ARG A 64 3.22 -3.87 3.26
N GLN A 65 1.97 -4.22 3.51
CA GLN A 65 0.86 -3.61 2.78
C GLN A 65 0.74 -2.12 3.09
N LEU A 66 0.90 -1.75 4.35
CA LEU A 66 0.87 -0.34 4.73
C LEU A 66 2.01 0.43 4.08
N PHE A 67 3.19 -0.17 4.00
CA PHE A 67 4.30 0.44 3.30
C PHE A 67 3.93 0.70 1.83
N ASN A 68 3.37 -0.31 1.16
CA ASN A 68 3.01 -0.16 -0.25
C ASN A 68 1.97 0.94 -0.45
N GLU A 69 0.98 1.00 0.43
CA GLU A 69 -0.05 2.04 0.35
C GLU A 69 0.54 3.42 0.58
N ALA A 70 1.41 3.54 1.57
CA ALA A 70 2.04 4.81 1.87
C ALA A 70 2.97 5.24 0.74
N PHE A 71 3.71 4.29 0.18
CA PHE A 71 4.58 4.59 -0.95
C PHE A 71 3.77 5.06 -2.16
N GLU A 72 2.68 4.37 -2.45
CA GLU A 72 1.84 4.73 -3.59
C GLU A 72 1.30 6.15 -3.44
N ALA A 73 0.86 6.50 -2.23
CA ALA A 73 0.37 7.84 -1.97
C ALA A 73 1.45 8.89 -2.22
N ARG A 74 2.67 8.62 -1.77
CA ARG A 74 3.78 9.55 -1.99
C ARG A 74 4.17 9.64 -3.44
N TYR A 75 4.15 8.52 -4.13
CA TYR A 75 4.48 8.47 -5.55
C TYR A 75 3.58 9.42 -6.34
N TYR A 76 2.29 9.32 -6.12
CA TYR A 76 1.34 10.15 -6.85
C TYR A 76 1.32 11.59 -6.38
N ALA A 77 1.67 11.83 -5.12
CA ALA A 77 1.71 13.19 -4.58
C ALA A 77 3.01 13.92 -4.86
N LEU A 78 3.93 13.32 -5.61
CA LEU A 78 5.25 13.87 -5.93
C LEU A 78 6.11 14.03 -4.68
N GLU A 79 5.95 13.12 -3.73
CA GLU A 79 6.77 13.09 -2.52
C GLU A 79 7.77 11.95 -2.63
N ASP A 80 8.79 11.98 -1.79
CA ASP A 80 9.81 10.94 -1.78
C ASP A 80 9.55 9.95 -0.64
N MET A 81 10.53 9.08 -0.36
CA MET A 81 10.37 8.05 0.67
C MET A 81 10.22 8.63 2.07
N GLY A 82 10.82 9.78 2.33
CA GLY A 82 10.78 10.37 3.66
C GLY A 82 11.21 9.38 4.72
N ASN A 83 10.36 9.18 5.72
CA ASN A 83 10.64 8.28 6.83
C ASN A 83 10.07 6.88 6.66
N LEU A 84 9.60 6.53 5.46
CA LEU A 84 8.98 5.22 5.25
C LEU A 84 9.91 4.07 5.54
N LYS A 85 11.20 4.23 5.25
CA LYS A 85 12.17 3.18 5.53
C LYS A 85 12.30 2.90 7.01
N ASP A 86 12.26 3.96 7.82
CA ASP A 86 12.36 3.81 9.27
C ASP A 86 11.08 3.25 9.85
N GLU A 87 9.97 3.64 9.29
CA GLU A 87 8.66 3.26 9.78
C GLU A 87 8.33 1.80 9.46
N TYR A 88 8.79 1.33 8.31
CA TYR A 88 8.45 -0.01 7.83
C TYR A 88 9.70 -0.82 7.43
N PRO A 89 10.56 -1.12 8.41
CA PRO A 89 11.75 -1.91 8.08
C PRO A 89 11.40 -3.30 7.53
N GLU A 90 10.17 -3.77 7.80
CA GLU A 90 9.71 -5.05 7.28
C GLU A 90 9.66 -5.09 5.76
N ALA A 91 9.65 -3.93 5.11
CA ALA A 91 9.60 -3.86 3.66
C ALA A 91 10.97 -3.62 3.04
N TYR A 92 12.03 -3.91 3.80
CA TYR A 92 13.41 -3.62 3.39
C TYR A 92 13.74 -4.10 1.98
N ASP A 93 13.27 -5.27 1.61
CA ASP A 93 13.56 -5.83 0.30
C ASP A 93 12.89 -5.07 -0.84
N LEU A 94 11.96 -4.16 -0.54
CA LEU A 94 11.28 -3.36 -1.55
C LEU A 94 11.87 -1.97 -1.71
N PHE A 95 12.80 -1.58 -0.85
CA PHE A 95 13.28 -0.19 -0.84
C PHE A 95 13.98 0.19 -2.14
N GLU A 96 14.83 -0.69 -2.64
CA GLU A 96 15.57 -0.38 -3.86
C GLU A 96 14.61 -0.19 -5.04
N ARG A 97 13.62 -1.05 -5.12
CA ARG A 97 12.64 -0.99 -6.20
C ARG A 97 11.80 0.29 -6.12
N THR A 98 11.38 0.65 -4.91
CA THR A 98 10.56 1.85 -4.75
C THR A 98 11.36 3.11 -5.05
N GLU A 99 12.64 3.14 -4.67
CA GLU A 99 13.47 4.28 -5.00
C GLU A 99 13.68 4.39 -6.51
N ALA A 100 13.84 3.27 -7.18
CA ALA A 100 13.96 3.28 -8.65
C ALA A 100 12.68 3.80 -9.30
N LEU A 101 11.53 3.45 -8.75
CA LEU A 101 10.26 3.95 -9.29
C LEU A 101 10.13 5.47 -9.10
N LEU A 102 10.62 6.00 -7.98
CA LEU A 102 10.61 7.45 -7.77
C LEU A 102 11.51 8.16 -8.76
N GLU A 103 12.68 7.58 -9.04
CA GLU A 103 13.58 8.16 -10.03
C GLU A 103 12.96 8.17 -11.42
N LYS A 104 12.27 7.08 -11.78
CA LYS A 104 11.58 7.00 -13.05
C LYS A 104 10.47 8.04 -13.14
N ARG A 105 9.70 8.19 -12.05
CA ARG A 105 8.65 9.20 -12.01
C ARG A 105 9.23 10.59 -12.27
N ASP A 106 10.33 10.91 -11.57
CA ASP A 106 10.93 12.23 -11.68
C ASP A 106 11.46 12.44 -13.08
N ALA A 107 12.01 11.41 -13.70
CA ALA A 107 12.47 11.52 -15.09
C ALA A 107 11.32 11.77 -16.05
N ILE A 108 10.17 11.16 -15.80
CA ILE A 108 8.97 11.40 -16.62
C ILE A 108 8.54 12.85 -16.50
N ILE A 109 8.57 13.41 -15.30
CA ILE A 109 8.22 14.81 -15.09
C ILE A 109 9.15 15.71 -15.89
N VAL A 110 10.45 15.44 -15.85
CA VAL A 110 11.42 16.23 -16.60
C VAL A 110 11.17 16.12 -18.10
N GLN A 111 10.89 14.93 -18.58
CA GLN A 111 10.58 14.73 -20.01
C GLN A 111 9.34 15.50 -20.44
N MET A 112 8.32 15.51 -19.59
CA MET A 112 7.12 16.29 -19.88
C MET A 112 7.46 17.78 -19.93
N ALA A 113 8.28 18.23 -18.99
CA ALA A 113 8.66 19.63 -18.95
C ALA A 113 9.50 20.03 -20.16
N GLN A 114 10.38 19.14 -20.61
CA GLN A 114 11.17 19.40 -21.82
C GLN A 114 10.26 19.54 -23.05
N ALA A 115 9.25 18.68 -23.14
CA ALA A 115 8.31 18.77 -24.25
C ALA A 115 7.51 20.07 -24.22
N LEU A 116 7.14 20.52 -23.02
CA LEU A 116 6.38 21.75 -22.86
C LEU A 116 7.25 22.98 -23.13
N SER A 117 8.49 22.94 -22.69
CA SER A 117 9.41 24.05 -22.79
C SER A 117 10.12 24.16 -24.13
N GLY A 118 10.35 23.00 -24.75
CA GLY A 118 11.16 22.93 -25.96
C GLY A 118 12.64 23.13 -25.70
N THR A 119 13.07 23.12 -24.44
CA THR A 119 14.47 23.32 -24.07
C THR A 119 14.95 22.25 -23.12
N ASN A 120 16.27 22.11 -23.03
CA ASN A 120 16.93 21.16 -22.14
C ASN A 120 18.15 21.86 -21.53
N PRO A 121 18.14 22.19 -20.24
CA PRO A 121 17.09 21.80 -19.26
C PRO A 121 15.80 22.59 -19.47
N PRO A 122 14.68 22.06 -19.03
CA PRO A 122 13.42 22.78 -19.16
C PRO A 122 13.35 23.98 -18.25
N SER A 123 12.49 24.92 -18.58
CA SER A 123 12.30 26.10 -17.74
C SER A 123 11.59 25.72 -16.44
N ASP A 124 11.71 26.58 -15.43
CA ASP A 124 11.03 26.38 -14.16
C ASP A 124 9.52 26.35 -14.34
N ALA A 125 9.01 27.22 -15.22
CA ALA A 125 7.58 27.26 -15.48
C ALA A 125 7.10 25.93 -16.08
N ALA A 126 7.89 25.38 -16.99
CA ALA A 126 7.54 24.10 -17.61
C ALA A 126 7.59 22.96 -16.60
N LEU A 127 8.54 22.98 -15.69
CA LEU A 127 8.61 21.97 -14.62
C LEU A 127 7.38 22.05 -13.73
N ASN A 128 6.99 23.26 -13.36
CA ASN A 128 5.78 23.43 -12.54
C ASN A 128 4.54 22.95 -13.27
N GLU A 129 4.45 23.26 -14.55
CA GLU A 129 3.31 22.81 -15.34
C GLU A 129 3.26 21.28 -15.42
N ALA A 130 4.40 20.65 -15.62
CA ALA A 130 4.47 19.19 -15.68
C ALA A 130 4.03 18.57 -14.37
N LYS A 131 4.48 19.14 -13.25
CA LYS A 131 4.08 18.66 -11.92
C LYS A 131 2.59 18.80 -11.70
N GLN A 132 2.03 19.93 -12.11
CA GLN A 132 0.59 20.14 -11.96
C GLN A 132 -0.22 19.16 -12.80
N ARG A 133 0.25 18.86 -13.98
CA ARG A 133 -0.42 17.88 -14.84
C ARG A 133 -0.36 16.47 -14.22
N TRP A 134 0.78 16.13 -13.65
CA TRP A 134 0.91 14.85 -12.96
C TRP A 134 -0.08 14.75 -11.81
N LEU A 135 -0.13 15.79 -10.97
CA LEU A 135 -1.01 15.79 -9.81
C LEU A 135 -2.47 15.72 -10.20
N ALA A 136 -2.85 16.46 -11.24
CA ALA A 136 -4.22 16.48 -11.69
C ALA A 136 -4.64 15.11 -12.23
N ARG A 137 -3.75 14.47 -12.96
CA ARG A 137 -4.03 13.17 -13.53
C ARG A 137 -4.12 12.10 -12.45
N ALA A 138 -3.21 12.15 -11.48
CA ALA A 138 -3.23 11.20 -10.37
C ALA A 138 -4.51 11.32 -9.56
N GLU A 139 -4.95 12.54 -9.33
CA GLU A 139 -6.19 12.78 -8.61
C GLU A 139 -7.39 12.26 -9.37
N GLY A 140 -7.41 12.48 -10.68
CA GLY A 140 -8.47 11.98 -11.53
C GLY A 140 -8.53 10.47 -11.56
N ASP A 141 -7.36 9.82 -11.65
CA ASP A 141 -7.30 8.37 -11.64
C ASP A 141 -7.79 7.82 -10.32
N SER A 142 -7.40 8.46 -9.23
CA SER A 142 -7.83 8.03 -7.90
C SER A 142 -9.34 8.15 -7.75
N GLN A 143 -9.90 9.25 -8.19
CA GLN A 143 -11.33 9.44 -8.17
C GLN A 143 -12.05 8.46 -9.06
N SER A 144 -11.47 8.18 -10.20
CA SER A 144 -12.05 7.26 -11.14
C SER A 144 -12.17 5.87 -10.54
N LEU A 145 -11.14 5.42 -9.84
CA LEU A 145 -11.18 4.13 -9.17
C LEU A 145 -12.27 4.08 -8.11
N THR A 146 -12.42 5.14 -7.37
CA THR A 146 -13.42 5.21 -6.33
C THR A 146 -14.83 5.20 -6.90
N ILE A 147 -15.02 5.94 -7.97
CA ILE A 147 -16.33 6.07 -8.60
C ILE A 147 -16.72 4.81 -9.32
N ASP A 148 -15.78 4.13 -9.92
CA ASP A 148 -16.07 2.96 -10.72
C ASP A 148 -16.84 1.90 -9.97
N GLU A 149 -16.55 1.74 -8.72
CA GLU A 149 -17.21 0.72 -7.97
C GLU A 149 -18.71 0.81 -8.04
N PRO A 150 -19.30 1.96 -7.72
CA PRO A 150 -20.75 2.04 -7.76
C PRO A 150 -21.28 2.44 -9.09
N GLN A 151 -20.44 3.03 -9.93
CA GLN A 151 -20.95 3.67 -11.12
C GLN A 151 -20.75 2.92 -12.38
N SER A 152 -19.88 1.95 -12.35
CA SER A 152 -19.53 1.29 -13.60
C SER A 152 -20.72 0.74 -14.32
N ASN A 153 -21.77 0.46 -13.61
CA ASN A 153 -22.95 -0.12 -14.22
C ASN A 153 -23.99 0.88 -14.62
N LYS A 154 -23.75 2.13 -14.42
CA LYS A 154 -24.72 3.10 -14.74
C LYS A 154 -24.90 3.32 -16.16
N LYS A 155 -24.01 2.92 -16.91
CA LYS A 155 -24.15 3.22 -18.28
C LYS A 155 -24.98 2.27 -18.98
#